data_73b2f7c2ab41cbc0874eac72e91a77f1
#
_entry.id   73b2f7c2ab41cbc0874eac72e91a77f1
#
_cell.length_a   1.000
_cell.length_b   1.000
_cell.length_c   1.000
_cell.angle_alpha   90.00
_cell.angle_beta   90.00
_cell.angle_gamma   90.00
#
_symmetry.space_group_name_H-M   'P 1'
#
loop_
_entity.id
_entity.type
_entity.pdbx_description
1 polymer ?
#
loop_
_entity_poly.entity_id
_entity_poly.type
_entity_poly.pdbx_seq_one_letter_code
_entity_poly.pdbx_strand_id
1 'polypeptide(L)'
;HIYVDRRRDFQKSYAFFATNYGGMDMRFRLDGAWKNTPAGVAHFLEHKMFDTQDGNALQDLAANGASPNAFTSSAITGYFFESTDKFFDNLEILLSFVSIPWFTQESVDKEQGIIGQEIRMVEDDPENQVFYALMECLYDHHPIRVPIAGTQESIAKITAGTLYSCHKAFYTPANMVLTVAGDVDPEQVCAVARKILPQESGTPIDRDYGGEEDQRAAAGEKELTMEVSSPIFQLGFKCDPAVRGEEWLRRELTGELACEALLGSSSPLYAKLYGEGLINKNFGYGFEVYPGCALMVAGGESRDPRKVRDAVLAEAQRLAREGVDAALFARIKKGVYGAKVRGLNSFENACIQLAQNHFAGVEYFRFPEIFDAISQADVEDCIRRWVTPERCGLAVVRPGEAG
;
A
#
# COMPACT_ATOMS: atom_id res chain seq x y z
N HIS A 1 -19.33 6.82 0.98
CA HIS A 1 -18.80 8.14 1.37
C HIS A 1 -18.18 8.85 0.17
N ILE A 2 -18.27 10.21 0.15
CA ILE A 2 -17.72 11.05 -0.92
C ILE A 2 -16.96 12.20 -0.26
N TYR A 3 -15.72 12.41 -0.66
CA TYR A 3 -14.89 13.53 -0.26
C TYR A 3 -14.56 14.38 -1.49
N VAL A 4 -14.73 15.70 -1.39
CA VAL A 4 -14.42 16.63 -2.46
C VAL A 4 -13.47 17.71 -1.93
N ASP A 5 -12.23 17.66 -2.37
CA ASP A 5 -11.22 18.70 -2.14
C ASP A 5 -11.35 19.76 -3.25
N ARG A 6 -12.20 20.75 -3.03
CA ARG A 6 -12.47 21.79 -4.02
C ARG A 6 -11.31 22.78 -4.13
N ARG A 7 -10.59 22.71 -5.25
CA ARG A 7 -9.48 23.60 -5.58
C ARG A 7 -9.87 24.56 -6.69
N ARG A 8 -10.31 25.75 -6.29
CA ARG A 8 -10.78 26.78 -7.24
C ARG A 8 -9.69 27.19 -8.23
N ASP A 9 -10.13 27.53 -9.43
CA ASP A 9 -9.28 28.02 -10.53
C ASP A 9 -8.26 27.01 -11.10
N PHE A 10 -8.30 25.74 -10.68
CA PHE A 10 -7.53 24.68 -11.32
C PHE A 10 -8.29 24.10 -12.51
N GLN A 11 -7.62 23.96 -13.64
CA GLN A 11 -8.20 23.33 -14.82
C GLN A 11 -8.21 21.79 -14.72
N LYS A 12 -7.24 21.24 -14.01
CA LYS A 12 -7.12 19.80 -13.78
C LYS A 12 -8.06 19.36 -12.68
N SER A 13 -8.73 18.23 -12.90
CA SER A 13 -9.52 17.53 -11.91
C SER A 13 -9.13 16.05 -11.86
N TYR A 14 -9.24 15.46 -10.69
CA TYR A 14 -8.89 14.07 -10.39
C TYR A 14 -10.03 13.40 -9.64
N ALA A 15 -10.40 12.20 -10.03
CA ALA A 15 -11.36 11.37 -9.32
C ALA A 15 -10.75 10.01 -9.03
N PHE A 16 -10.86 9.56 -7.78
CA PHE A 16 -10.39 8.27 -7.31
C PHE A 16 -11.51 7.53 -6.60
N PHE A 17 -11.91 6.38 -7.15
CA PHE A 17 -12.95 5.52 -6.60
C PHE A 17 -12.32 4.22 -6.12
N ALA A 18 -12.26 4.04 -4.81
CA ALA A 18 -11.55 2.95 -4.18
C ALA A 18 -12.48 2.00 -3.45
N THR A 19 -12.13 0.72 -3.46
CA THR A 19 -12.70 -0.30 -2.60
C THR A 19 -11.70 -0.72 -1.53
N ASN A 20 -12.17 -0.96 -0.32
CA ASN A 20 -11.40 -1.58 0.76
C ASN A 20 -11.27 -3.08 0.50
N TYR A 21 -10.52 -3.43 -0.52
CA TYR A 21 -10.25 -4.79 -0.99
C TYR A 21 -8.91 -4.82 -1.70
N GLY A 22 -8.02 -5.72 -1.30
CA GLY A 22 -6.69 -5.85 -1.88
C GLY A 22 -6.18 -7.27 -1.89
N GLY A 23 -4.90 -7.44 -2.22
CA GLY A 23 -4.26 -8.76 -2.38
C GLY A 23 -4.32 -9.64 -1.12
N MET A 24 -4.43 -9.05 0.06
CA MET A 24 -4.52 -9.79 1.33
C MET A 24 -5.91 -10.38 1.61
N ASP A 25 -6.97 -9.89 0.97
CA ASP A 25 -8.36 -10.25 1.27
C ASP A 25 -8.77 -11.58 0.60
N MET A 26 -7.95 -12.62 0.80
CA MET A 26 -8.18 -13.95 0.21
C MET A 26 -9.20 -14.79 0.98
N ARG A 27 -9.46 -14.49 2.26
CA ARG A 27 -10.42 -15.19 3.11
C ARG A 27 -11.41 -14.21 3.72
N PHE A 28 -12.68 -14.36 3.37
CA PHE A 28 -13.74 -13.46 3.81
C PHE A 28 -15.08 -14.18 3.94
N ARG A 29 -16.06 -13.54 4.57
CA ARG A 29 -17.39 -14.08 4.78
C ARG A 29 -18.40 -13.48 3.79
N LEU A 30 -19.03 -14.32 2.98
CA LEU A 30 -20.06 -13.91 2.02
C LEU A 30 -21.29 -14.79 2.21
N ASP A 31 -22.49 -14.18 2.28
CA ASP A 31 -23.77 -14.86 2.48
C ASP A 31 -23.75 -15.84 3.69
N GLY A 32 -23.07 -15.44 4.78
CA GLY A 32 -22.95 -16.19 6.03
C GLY A 32 -21.90 -17.32 6.02
N ALA A 33 -21.23 -17.58 4.90
CA ALA A 33 -20.22 -18.63 4.76
C ALA A 33 -18.82 -18.06 4.49
N TRP A 34 -17.79 -18.68 5.08
CA TRP A 34 -16.39 -18.35 4.75
C TRP A 34 -16.06 -18.79 3.32
N LYS A 35 -15.48 -17.89 2.57
CA LYS A 35 -14.93 -18.10 1.23
C LYS A 35 -13.43 -17.98 1.27
N ASN A 36 -12.75 -18.88 0.56
CA ASN A 36 -11.32 -18.78 0.27
C ASN A 36 -11.18 -18.56 -1.25
N THR A 37 -10.42 -17.56 -1.62
CA THR A 37 -10.10 -17.26 -3.02
C THR A 37 -8.64 -17.52 -3.32
N PRO A 38 -8.28 -17.86 -4.56
CA PRO A 38 -6.89 -17.94 -4.96
C PRO A 38 -6.17 -16.59 -4.76
N ALA A 39 -4.86 -16.63 -4.53
CA ALA A 39 -4.04 -15.41 -4.58
C ALA A 39 -4.13 -14.78 -5.98
N GLY A 40 -4.08 -13.45 -6.03
CA GLY A 40 -4.16 -12.71 -7.29
C GLY A 40 -5.56 -12.25 -7.68
N VAL A 41 -6.64 -12.69 -7.01
CA VAL A 41 -8.03 -12.37 -7.43
C VAL A 41 -8.30 -10.86 -7.40
N ALA A 42 -7.79 -10.11 -6.42
CA ALA A 42 -8.02 -8.67 -6.33
C ALA A 42 -7.41 -7.93 -7.54
N HIS A 43 -6.18 -8.26 -7.89
CA HIS A 43 -5.48 -7.71 -9.05
C HIS A 43 -6.13 -8.17 -10.37
N PHE A 44 -6.49 -9.44 -10.46
CA PHE A 44 -7.21 -9.97 -11.62
C PHE A 44 -8.55 -9.25 -11.84
N LEU A 45 -9.28 -9.00 -10.74
CA LEU A 45 -10.54 -8.28 -10.79
C LEU A 45 -10.35 -6.84 -11.26
N GLU A 46 -9.27 -6.16 -10.80
CA GLU A 46 -8.91 -4.82 -11.26
C GLU A 46 -8.81 -4.75 -12.78
N HIS A 47 -8.05 -5.65 -13.40
CA HIS A 47 -7.93 -5.75 -14.86
C HIS A 47 -9.29 -5.96 -15.54
N LYS A 48 -10.09 -6.88 -15.00
CA LYS A 48 -11.38 -7.24 -15.60
C LYS A 48 -12.47 -6.21 -15.44
N MET A 49 -12.35 -5.29 -14.47
CA MET A 49 -13.37 -4.25 -14.30
C MET A 49 -13.44 -3.28 -15.47
N PHE A 50 -12.37 -3.09 -16.24
CA PHE A 50 -12.39 -2.24 -17.42
C PHE A 50 -13.19 -2.81 -18.61
N ASP A 51 -13.45 -4.12 -18.63
CA ASP A 51 -14.32 -4.72 -19.63
C ASP A 51 -15.78 -4.43 -19.32
N THR A 52 -16.51 -3.94 -20.31
CA THR A 52 -17.95 -3.67 -20.23
C THR A 52 -18.68 -4.48 -21.28
N GLN A 53 -20.01 -4.54 -21.19
CA GLN A 53 -20.82 -5.20 -22.20
C GLN A 53 -20.63 -4.63 -23.60
N ASP A 54 -20.38 -3.30 -23.67
CA ASP A 54 -20.34 -2.53 -24.91
C ASP A 54 -18.90 -2.25 -25.39
N GLY A 55 -17.86 -2.60 -24.62
CA GLY A 55 -16.48 -2.36 -24.99
C GLY A 55 -15.50 -2.32 -23.82
N ASN A 56 -14.73 -1.23 -23.71
CA ASN A 56 -13.70 -1.06 -22.68
C ASN A 56 -13.69 0.37 -22.14
N ALA A 57 -13.85 0.52 -20.84
CA ALA A 57 -13.96 1.81 -20.15
C ALA A 57 -12.70 2.67 -20.25
N LEU A 58 -11.48 2.07 -20.37
CA LEU A 58 -10.26 2.86 -20.60
C LEU A 58 -10.32 3.63 -21.93
N GLN A 59 -10.86 2.99 -22.97
CA GLN A 59 -11.01 3.62 -24.29
C GLN A 59 -12.04 4.74 -24.24
N ASP A 60 -13.15 4.55 -23.53
CA ASP A 60 -14.20 5.56 -23.40
C ASP A 60 -13.70 6.80 -22.65
N LEU A 61 -12.98 6.60 -21.55
CA LEU A 61 -12.34 7.68 -20.79
C LEU A 61 -11.29 8.42 -21.62
N ALA A 62 -10.44 7.69 -22.35
CA ALA A 62 -9.42 8.26 -23.21
C ALA A 62 -10.04 9.07 -24.38
N ALA A 63 -11.15 8.59 -24.97
CA ALA A 63 -11.88 9.30 -25.99
C ALA A 63 -12.47 10.64 -25.50
N ASN A 64 -12.77 10.75 -24.21
CA ASN A 64 -13.16 11.99 -23.55
C ASN A 64 -11.99 12.88 -23.11
N GLY A 65 -10.74 12.50 -23.41
CA GLY A 65 -9.55 13.26 -23.04
C GLY A 65 -9.10 13.08 -21.58
N ALA A 66 -9.61 12.05 -20.91
CA ALA A 66 -9.13 11.67 -19.59
C ALA A 66 -7.89 10.77 -19.68
N SER A 67 -7.08 10.76 -18.61
CA SER A 67 -5.98 9.83 -18.39
C SER A 67 -6.38 8.85 -17.27
N PRO A 68 -6.98 7.69 -17.61
CA PRO A 68 -7.41 6.71 -16.64
C PRO A 68 -6.28 5.80 -16.22
N ASN A 69 -6.38 5.27 -14.98
CA ASN A 69 -5.54 4.19 -14.50
C ASN A 69 -6.22 3.48 -13.31
N ALA A 70 -5.62 2.39 -12.83
CA ALA A 70 -6.01 1.69 -11.62
C ALA A 70 -4.78 1.09 -10.94
N PHE A 71 -4.91 0.68 -9.70
CA PHE A 71 -3.93 -0.13 -9.00
C PHE A 71 -4.59 -1.01 -7.94
N THR A 72 -3.95 -2.15 -7.69
CA THR A 72 -4.25 -3.01 -6.55
C THR A 72 -3.04 -3.02 -5.62
N SER A 73 -3.28 -2.68 -4.35
CA SER A 73 -2.31 -2.84 -3.28
C SER A 73 -2.65 -4.05 -2.40
N SER A 74 -1.91 -4.23 -1.32
CA SER A 74 -2.22 -5.29 -0.35
C SER A 74 -3.60 -5.14 0.30
N ALA A 75 -4.11 -3.91 0.48
CA ALA A 75 -5.34 -3.65 1.24
C ALA A 75 -6.43 -2.90 0.48
N ILE A 76 -6.11 -2.19 -0.61
CA ILE A 76 -7.07 -1.42 -1.39
C ILE A 76 -6.87 -1.64 -2.90
N THR A 77 -7.95 -1.53 -3.65
CA THR A 77 -7.96 -1.38 -5.10
C THR A 77 -8.61 -0.05 -5.44
N GLY A 78 -7.98 0.72 -6.31
CA GLY A 78 -8.47 2.03 -6.71
C GLY A 78 -8.48 2.23 -8.21
N TYR A 79 -9.52 2.87 -8.71
CA TYR A 79 -9.74 3.26 -10.11
C TYR A 79 -9.81 4.76 -10.18
N PHE A 80 -9.12 5.37 -11.13
CA PHE A 80 -9.05 6.82 -11.18
C PHE A 80 -8.86 7.36 -12.59
N PHE A 81 -9.14 8.62 -12.73
CA PHE A 81 -8.75 9.39 -13.90
C PHE A 81 -8.33 10.81 -13.52
N GLU A 82 -7.52 11.39 -14.38
CA GLU A 82 -7.21 12.80 -14.41
C GLU A 82 -7.77 13.40 -15.72
N SER A 83 -8.40 14.56 -15.65
CA SER A 83 -8.90 15.25 -16.85
C SER A 83 -8.88 16.77 -16.69
N THR A 84 -8.84 17.49 -17.81
CA THR A 84 -8.98 18.95 -17.88
C THR A 84 -10.31 19.39 -18.47
N ASP A 85 -11.10 18.45 -18.96
CA ASP A 85 -12.41 18.67 -19.56
C ASP A 85 -13.34 17.49 -19.31
N LYS A 86 -14.63 17.65 -19.50
CA LYS A 86 -15.67 16.60 -19.39
C LYS A 86 -15.62 15.79 -18.09
N PHE A 87 -15.26 16.44 -16.99
CA PHE A 87 -15.09 15.75 -15.70
C PHE A 87 -16.30 14.89 -15.30
N PHE A 88 -17.52 15.43 -15.44
CA PHE A 88 -18.73 14.72 -15.00
C PHE A 88 -19.09 13.56 -15.92
N ASP A 89 -18.84 13.67 -17.24
CA ASP A 89 -19.01 12.56 -18.18
C ASP A 89 -18.04 11.43 -17.85
N ASN A 90 -16.78 11.77 -17.56
CA ASN A 90 -15.76 10.82 -17.12
C ASN A 90 -16.08 10.19 -15.75
N LEU A 91 -16.65 10.98 -14.83
CA LEU A 91 -17.09 10.48 -13.53
C LEU A 91 -18.25 9.46 -13.67
N GLU A 92 -19.20 9.72 -14.59
CA GLU A 92 -20.27 8.75 -14.90
C GLU A 92 -19.70 7.42 -15.42
N ILE A 93 -18.71 7.48 -16.33
CA ILE A 93 -18.03 6.28 -16.85
C ILE A 93 -17.32 5.54 -15.70
N LEU A 94 -16.52 6.25 -14.87
CA LEU A 94 -15.78 5.66 -13.75
C LEU A 94 -16.72 4.93 -12.79
N LEU A 95 -17.77 5.59 -12.33
CA LEU A 95 -18.70 5.02 -11.37
C LEU A 95 -19.50 3.85 -11.99
N SER A 96 -19.82 3.92 -13.27
CA SER A 96 -20.58 2.88 -13.97
C SER A 96 -19.79 1.59 -14.10
N PHE A 97 -18.58 1.63 -14.67
CA PHE A 97 -17.85 0.38 -14.91
C PHE A 97 -17.37 -0.28 -13.61
N VAL A 98 -17.03 0.51 -12.59
CA VAL A 98 -16.63 -0.05 -11.28
C VAL A 98 -17.82 -0.67 -10.54
N SER A 99 -19.04 -0.20 -10.79
CA SER A 99 -20.24 -0.70 -10.10
C SER A 99 -20.97 -1.84 -10.84
N ILE A 100 -20.77 -1.96 -12.15
CA ILE A 100 -21.49 -2.92 -13.00
C ILE A 100 -20.52 -3.92 -13.60
N PRO A 101 -20.32 -5.09 -12.95
CA PRO A 101 -19.34 -6.07 -13.41
C PRO A 101 -19.81 -6.79 -14.68
N TRP A 102 -18.89 -7.02 -15.61
CA TRP A 102 -19.11 -7.80 -16.81
C TRP A 102 -17.97 -8.79 -17.03
N PHE A 103 -18.17 -10.06 -16.63
CA PHE A 103 -17.14 -11.09 -16.75
C PHE A 103 -17.70 -12.29 -17.51
N THR A 104 -17.05 -12.67 -18.62
CA THR A 104 -17.30 -13.94 -19.30
C THR A 104 -16.12 -14.88 -19.04
N GLN A 105 -16.38 -16.20 -19.04
CA GLN A 105 -15.28 -17.15 -18.83
C GLN A 105 -14.21 -17.02 -19.93
N GLU A 106 -14.62 -16.80 -21.17
CA GLU A 106 -13.71 -16.57 -22.30
C GLU A 106 -12.78 -15.36 -22.06
N SER A 107 -13.34 -14.24 -21.56
CA SER A 107 -12.50 -13.06 -21.26
C SER A 107 -11.58 -13.29 -20.07
N VAL A 108 -12.00 -14.09 -19.08
CA VAL A 108 -11.16 -14.50 -17.94
C VAL A 108 -10.01 -15.39 -18.41
N ASP A 109 -10.29 -16.39 -19.24
CA ASP A 109 -9.27 -17.31 -19.78
C ASP A 109 -8.20 -16.55 -20.61
N LYS A 110 -8.63 -15.54 -21.36
CA LYS A 110 -7.70 -14.65 -22.09
C LYS A 110 -6.83 -13.83 -21.16
N GLU A 111 -7.42 -13.26 -20.11
CA GLU A 111 -6.72 -12.41 -19.14
C GLU A 111 -5.69 -13.19 -18.32
N GLN A 112 -5.94 -14.48 -18.03
CA GLN A 112 -4.95 -15.35 -17.38
C GLN A 112 -3.62 -15.36 -18.14
N GLY A 113 -3.66 -15.31 -19.47
CA GLY A 113 -2.45 -15.24 -20.30
C GLY A 113 -1.68 -13.93 -20.14
N ILE A 114 -2.40 -12.80 -20.04
CA ILE A 114 -1.83 -11.46 -19.90
C ILE A 114 -1.22 -11.30 -18.51
N ILE A 115 -1.99 -11.55 -17.46
CA ILE A 115 -1.53 -11.49 -16.07
C ILE A 115 -0.40 -12.49 -15.82
N GLY A 116 -0.46 -13.67 -16.46
CA GLY A 116 0.62 -14.65 -16.42
C GLY A 116 1.95 -14.14 -16.97
N GLN A 117 1.96 -13.22 -17.95
CA GLN A 117 3.18 -12.56 -18.41
C GLN A 117 3.65 -11.51 -17.40
N GLU A 118 2.73 -10.76 -16.81
CA GLU A 118 3.07 -9.79 -15.77
C GLU A 118 3.66 -10.46 -14.53
N ILE A 119 3.10 -11.58 -14.08
CA ILE A 119 3.67 -12.37 -12.98
C ILE A 119 5.12 -12.73 -13.26
N ARG A 120 5.45 -13.20 -14.47
CA ARG A 120 6.86 -13.50 -14.84
C ARG A 120 7.74 -12.26 -14.76
N MET A 121 7.27 -11.10 -15.22
CA MET A 121 8.02 -9.84 -15.09
C MET A 121 8.28 -9.48 -13.63
N VAL A 122 7.31 -9.67 -12.74
CA VAL A 122 7.45 -9.44 -11.29
C VAL A 122 8.40 -10.48 -10.66
N GLU A 123 8.36 -11.75 -11.11
CA GLU A 123 9.27 -12.81 -10.65
C GLU A 123 10.71 -12.55 -11.09
N ASP A 124 10.93 -11.91 -12.25
CA ASP A 124 12.25 -11.53 -12.76
C ASP A 124 12.78 -10.22 -12.14
N ASP A 125 11.96 -9.46 -11.39
CA ASP A 125 12.37 -8.20 -10.76
C ASP A 125 12.99 -8.45 -9.36
N PRO A 126 14.29 -8.17 -9.18
CA PRO A 126 14.98 -8.41 -7.91
C PRO A 126 14.42 -7.60 -6.73
N GLU A 127 13.89 -6.39 -6.97
CA GLU A 127 13.32 -5.55 -5.90
C GLU A 127 12.01 -6.16 -5.37
N ASN A 128 11.16 -6.69 -6.24
CA ASN A 128 9.97 -7.43 -5.85
C ASN A 128 10.33 -8.72 -5.11
N GLN A 129 11.30 -9.47 -5.63
CA GLN A 129 11.70 -10.74 -5.01
C GLN A 129 12.29 -10.55 -3.61
N VAL A 130 13.13 -9.55 -3.40
CA VAL A 130 13.69 -9.25 -2.08
C VAL A 130 12.62 -8.76 -1.10
N PHE A 131 11.61 -8.02 -1.58
CA PHE A 131 10.49 -7.59 -0.75
C PHE A 131 9.65 -8.78 -0.24
N TYR A 132 9.23 -9.69 -1.12
CA TYR A 132 8.45 -10.86 -0.68
C TYR A 132 9.28 -11.82 0.16
N ALA A 133 10.58 -11.97 -0.13
CA ALA A 133 11.49 -12.71 0.73
C ALA A 133 11.58 -12.09 2.14
N LEU A 134 11.57 -10.75 2.26
CA LEU A 134 11.49 -10.08 3.55
C LEU A 134 10.15 -10.35 4.25
N MET A 135 9.03 -10.29 3.54
CA MET A 135 7.72 -10.59 4.13
C MET A 135 7.66 -12.01 4.69
N GLU A 136 8.27 -12.99 4.02
CA GLU A 136 8.41 -14.35 4.53
C GLU A 136 9.36 -14.47 5.73
N CYS A 137 10.37 -13.58 5.84
CA CYS A 137 11.19 -13.50 7.04
C CYS A 137 10.42 -12.94 8.24
N LEU A 138 9.50 -12.01 8.02
CA LEU A 138 8.79 -11.32 9.09
C LEU A 138 7.53 -12.07 9.56
N TYR A 139 6.76 -12.68 8.65
CA TYR A 139 5.43 -13.21 8.93
C TYR A 139 5.30 -14.70 8.61
N ASP A 140 4.66 -15.47 9.49
CA ASP A 140 4.36 -16.89 9.27
C ASP A 140 3.04 -17.11 8.54
N HIS A 141 2.00 -16.35 8.89
CA HIS A 141 0.62 -16.61 8.47
C HIS A 141 0.01 -15.43 7.74
N HIS A 142 0.42 -14.20 8.05
CA HIS A 142 -0.21 -13.01 7.53
C HIS A 142 -0.13 -12.94 5.99
N PRO A 143 -1.26 -12.67 5.30
CA PRO A 143 -1.29 -12.71 3.83
C PRO A 143 -0.50 -11.60 3.13
N ILE A 144 0.08 -10.64 3.86
CA ILE A 144 1.03 -9.65 3.31
C ILE A 144 2.23 -10.29 2.61
N ARG A 145 2.56 -11.53 2.96
CA ARG A 145 3.65 -12.32 2.36
C ARG A 145 3.31 -12.91 0.99
N VAL A 146 2.06 -12.80 0.58
CA VAL A 146 1.60 -13.37 -0.70
C VAL A 146 1.64 -12.31 -1.78
N PRO A 147 2.23 -12.59 -2.96
CA PRO A 147 2.26 -11.64 -4.06
C PRO A 147 0.86 -11.15 -4.47
N ILE A 148 0.71 -9.84 -4.68
CA ILE A 148 -0.57 -9.21 -5.03
C ILE A 148 -1.12 -9.77 -6.34
N ALA A 149 -0.25 -10.00 -7.33
CA ALA A 149 -0.63 -10.60 -8.61
C ALA A 149 -0.89 -12.12 -8.51
N GLY A 150 -0.57 -12.74 -7.38
CA GLY A 150 -0.62 -14.19 -7.21
C GLY A 150 0.53 -14.92 -7.89
N THR A 151 0.31 -16.19 -8.22
CA THR A 151 1.22 -17.05 -8.98
C THR A 151 0.51 -17.62 -10.21
N GLN A 152 1.26 -18.18 -11.17
CA GLN A 152 0.69 -18.86 -12.35
C GLN A 152 -0.35 -19.92 -11.95
N GLU A 153 -0.05 -20.72 -10.90
CA GLU A 153 -0.91 -21.78 -10.40
C GLU A 153 -2.15 -21.23 -9.68
N SER A 154 -2.05 -20.09 -9.04
CA SER A 154 -3.18 -19.49 -8.33
C SER A 154 -4.14 -18.81 -9.27
N ILE A 155 -3.66 -18.03 -10.25
CA ILE A 155 -4.52 -17.34 -11.23
C ILE A 155 -5.23 -18.31 -12.18
N ALA A 156 -4.64 -19.46 -12.48
CA ALA A 156 -5.26 -20.52 -13.29
C ALA A 156 -6.55 -21.09 -12.64
N LYS A 157 -6.78 -20.87 -11.35
CA LYS A 157 -7.98 -21.29 -10.62
C LYS A 157 -9.08 -20.22 -10.59
N ILE A 158 -8.80 -19.03 -11.11
CA ILE A 158 -9.74 -17.91 -11.10
C ILE A 158 -10.77 -18.14 -12.21
N THR A 159 -12.04 -18.00 -11.88
CA THR A 159 -13.18 -18.13 -12.79
C THR A 159 -14.02 -16.85 -12.78
N ALA A 160 -14.87 -16.66 -13.79
CA ALA A 160 -15.86 -15.58 -13.80
C ALA A 160 -16.73 -15.60 -12.52
N GLY A 161 -17.12 -16.79 -12.02
CA GLY A 161 -17.87 -16.94 -10.77
C GLY A 161 -17.08 -16.47 -9.53
N THR A 162 -15.75 -16.67 -9.50
CA THR A 162 -14.87 -16.13 -8.45
C THR A 162 -14.89 -14.60 -8.46
N LEU A 163 -14.75 -13.99 -9.64
CA LEU A 163 -14.73 -12.53 -9.80
C LEU A 163 -16.08 -11.91 -9.41
N TYR A 164 -17.20 -12.48 -9.85
CA TYR A 164 -18.54 -12.03 -9.44
C TYR A 164 -18.73 -12.13 -7.92
N SER A 165 -18.24 -13.19 -7.28
CA SER A 165 -18.33 -13.35 -5.83
C SER A 165 -17.54 -12.29 -5.07
N CYS A 166 -16.33 -11.97 -5.53
CA CYS A 166 -15.50 -10.92 -4.93
C CYS A 166 -16.09 -9.53 -5.19
N HIS A 167 -16.57 -9.26 -6.41
CA HIS A 167 -17.25 -8.00 -6.70
C HIS A 167 -18.48 -7.81 -5.80
N LYS A 168 -19.35 -8.83 -5.68
CA LYS A 168 -20.51 -8.79 -4.78
C LYS A 168 -20.13 -8.51 -3.34
N ALA A 169 -19.00 -9.06 -2.87
CA ALA A 169 -18.55 -8.89 -1.50
C ALA A 169 -17.99 -7.48 -1.24
N PHE A 170 -17.15 -6.98 -2.12
CA PHE A 170 -16.27 -5.82 -1.82
C PHE A 170 -16.62 -4.54 -2.57
N TYR A 171 -17.33 -4.60 -3.71
CA TYR A 171 -17.69 -3.42 -4.51
C TYR A 171 -19.08 -2.93 -4.16
N THR A 172 -19.29 -2.64 -2.90
CA THR A 172 -20.54 -2.11 -2.36
C THR A 172 -20.31 -0.72 -1.75
N PRO A 173 -21.29 0.20 -1.79
CA PRO A 173 -21.14 1.55 -1.26
C PRO A 173 -20.63 1.63 0.19
N ALA A 174 -20.95 0.63 1.04
CA ALA A 174 -20.48 0.56 2.41
C ALA A 174 -18.97 0.25 2.52
N ASN A 175 -18.38 -0.35 1.49
CA ASN A 175 -16.97 -0.77 1.45
C ASN A 175 -16.13 0.08 0.47
N MET A 176 -16.73 1.15 -0.07
CA MET A 176 -16.09 1.99 -1.09
C MET A 176 -16.11 3.46 -0.71
N VAL A 177 -15.18 4.22 -1.29
CA VAL A 177 -15.10 5.67 -1.12
C VAL A 177 -14.76 6.34 -2.46
N LEU A 178 -15.44 7.44 -2.74
CA LEU A 178 -15.11 8.34 -3.84
C LEU A 178 -14.39 9.56 -3.28
N THR A 179 -13.20 9.85 -3.80
CA THR A 179 -12.46 11.06 -3.48
C THR A 179 -12.18 11.84 -4.74
N VAL A 180 -12.38 13.15 -4.70
CA VAL A 180 -12.28 14.04 -5.85
C VAL A 180 -11.47 15.27 -5.45
N ALA A 181 -10.56 15.70 -6.34
CA ALA A 181 -9.83 16.95 -6.19
C ALA A 181 -9.95 17.77 -7.49
N GLY A 182 -10.23 19.08 -7.38
CA GLY A 182 -10.37 19.97 -8.55
C GLY A 182 -11.39 21.07 -8.33
N ASP A 183 -11.55 21.96 -9.32
CA ASP A 183 -12.61 22.98 -9.29
C ASP A 183 -13.95 22.39 -9.76
N VAL A 184 -14.49 21.50 -8.95
CA VAL A 184 -15.74 20.79 -9.21
C VAL A 184 -16.77 21.10 -8.14
N ASP A 185 -18.04 21.10 -8.52
CA ASP A 185 -19.14 21.32 -7.60
C ASP A 185 -19.47 20.01 -6.84
N PRO A 186 -19.34 20.00 -5.49
CA PRO A 186 -19.63 18.82 -4.68
C PRO A 186 -21.07 18.31 -4.83
N GLU A 187 -22.05 19.19 -5.04
CA GLU A 187 -23.44 18.78 -5.19
C GLU A 187 -23.66 18.03 -6.51
N GLN A 188 -22.99 18.46 -7.59
CA GLN A 188 -23.01 17.76 -8.88
C GLN A 188 -22.32 16.40 -8.79
N VAL A 189 -21.17 16.30 -8.07
CA VAL A 189 -20.52 15.00 -7.81
C VAL A 189 -21.48 14.05 -7.09
N CYS A 190 -22.15 14.53 -6.04
CA CYS A 190 -23.16 13.76 -5.32
C CYS A 190 -24.36 13.38 -6.20
N ALA A 191 -24.78 14.25 -7.13
CA ALA A 191 -25.89 13.98 -8.03
C ALA A 191 -25.55 12.84 -9.02
N VAL A 192 -24.34 12.88 -9.60
CA VAL A 192 -23.82 11.80 -10.47
C VAL A 192 -23.73 10.50 -9.70
N ALA A 193 -23.15 10.51 -8.50
CA ALA A 193 -23.03 9.32 -7.66
C ALA A 193 -24.42 8.71 -7.33
N ARG A 194 -25.41 9.53 -6.95
CA ARG A 194 -26.79 9.03 -6.69
C ARG A 194 -27.47 8.45 -7.90
N LYS A 195 -27.17 8.93 -9.10
CA LYS A 195 -27.72 8.43 -10.37
C LYS A 195 -27.17 7.04 -10.71
N ILE A 196 -25.89 6.80 -10.44
CA ILE A 196 -25.15 5.62 -10.94
C ILE A 196 -25.03 4.53 -9.88
N LEU A 197 -24.68 4.90 -8.64
CA LEU A 197 -24.35 3.92 -7.61
C LEU A 197 -25.59 3.18 -7.08
N PRO A 198 -25.43 1.91 -6.67
CA PRO A 198 -26.52 1.15 -6.03
C PRO A 198 -27.07 1.88 -4.81
N GLN A 199 -28.41 1.81 -4.64
CA GLN A 199 -29.08 2.43 -3.49
C GLN A 199 -28.89 1.62 -2.20
N GLU A 200 -28.65 0.33 -2.32
CA GLU A 200 -28.34 -0.55 -1.19
C GLU A 200 -26.88 -0.37 -0.80
N SER A 201 -26.65 0.02 0.46
CA SER A 201 -25.28 0.29 0.94
C SER A 201 -24.40 -0.96 1.04
N GLY A 202 -24.99 -2.15 1.15
CA GLY A 202 -24.28 -3.38 1.49
C GLY A 202 -23.96 -3.49 2.98
N THR A 203 -23.25 -4.53 3.37
CA THR A 203 -22.81 -4.79 4.75
C THR A 203 -21.28 -4.89 4.79
N PRO A 204 -20.64 -4.48 5.89
CA PRO A 204 -19.22 -4.73 6.09
C PRO A 204 -18.89 -6.21 5.98
N ILE A 205 -17.74 -6.50 5.38
CA ILE A 205 -17.28 -7.87 5.16
C ILE A 205 -16.31 -8.29 6.27
N ASP A 206 -16.59 -9.41 6.93
CA ASP A 206 -15.64 -10.05 7.83
C ASP A 206 -14.49 -10.64 7.02
N ARG A 207 -13.27 -10.36 7.45
CA ARG A 207 -12.02 -10.84 6.84
C ARG A 207 -11.24 -11.68 7.82
N ASP A 208 -10.46 -12.61 7.31
CA ASP A 208 -9.57 -13.45 8.10
C ASP A 208 -8.17 -13.41 7.49
N TYR A 209 -7.23 -12.82 8.21
CA TYR A 209 -5.83 -12.69 7.81
C TYR A 209 -4.94 -13.78 8.41
N GLY A 210 -5.54 -14.87 8.90
CA GLY A 210 -4.85 -15.97 9.60
C GLY A 210 -4.93 -15.84 11.12
N GLY A 211 -4.16 -16.65 11.82
CA GLY A 211 -4.09 -16.64 13.28
C GLY A 211 -3.30 -15.44 13.82
N GLU A 212 -3.17 -15.38 15.15
CA GLU A 212 -2.27 -14.42 15.79
C GLU A 212 -0.83 -14.66 15.33
N GLU A 213 -0.19 -13.62 14.84
CA GLU A 213 1.22 -13.62 14.49
C GLU A 213 2.10 -13.47 15.74
N ASP A 214 3.14 -14.30 15.87
CA ASP A 214 4.17 -14.06 16.89
C ASP A 214 4.78 -12.67 16.68
N GLN A 215 5.12 -11.99 17.74
CA GLN A 215 5.79 -10.69 17.64
C GLN A 215 7.23 -10.81 17.12
N ARG A 216 7.83 -12.00 17.19
CA ARG A 216 9.13 -12.30 16.61
C ARG A 216 9.02 -12.48 15.10
N ALA A 217 10.11 -12.20 14.39
CA ALA A 217 10.23 -12.52 12.98
C ALA A 217 10.19 -14.05 12.79
N ALA A 218 9.53 -14.51 11.73
CA ALA A 218 9.38 -15.92 11.38
C ALA A 218 10.73 -16.57 11.03
N ALA A 219 11.60 -15.82 10.35
CA ALA A 219 12.96 -16.22 10.01
C ALA A 219 13.91 -15.01 10.08
N GLY A 220 15.14 -15.23 10.48
CA GLY A 220 16.10 -14.13 10.62
C GLY A 220 16.67 -13.61 9.30
N GLU A 221 16.84 -14.49 8.31
CA GLU A 221 17.48 -14.15 7.04
C GLU A 221 17.06 -15.07 5.90
N LYS A 222 16.95 -14.52 4.68
CA LYS A 222 16.73 -15.27 3.44
C LYS A 222 17.60 -14.69 2.33
N GLU A 223 18.29 -15.56 1.60
CA GLU A 223 19.10 -15.20 0.44
C GLU A 223 18.52 -15.80 -0.85
N LEU A 224 18.53 -14.99 -1.91
CA LEU A 224 18.13 -15.36 -3.26
C LEU A 224 19.32 -15.08 -4.21
N THR A 225 19.39 -15.80 -5.32
CA THR A 225 20.37 -15.56 -6.38
C THR A 225 19.64 -15.15 -7.65
N MET A 226 19.98 -13.97 -8.19
CA MET A 226 19.40 -13.42 -9.42
C MET A 226 20.46 -12.70 -10.25
N GLU A 227 20.11 -12.29 -11.47
CA GLU A 227 20.99 -11.49 -12.34
C GLU A 227 21.02 -10.03 -11.89
N VAL A 228 21.87 -9.70 -10.93
CA VAL A 228 22.11 -8.35 -10.43
C VAL A 228 23.59 -8.01 -10.43
N SER A 229 23.95 -6.74 -10.55
CA SER A 229 25.35 -6.29 -10.55
C SER A 229 25.96 -6.16 -9.14
N SER A 230 25.12 -5.90 -8.16
CA SER A 230 25.49 -5.79 -6.75
C SER A 230 24.40 -6.37 -5.87
N PRO A 231 24.71 -6.79 -4.63
CA PRO A 231 23.68 -7.30 -3.75
C PRO A 231 22.63 -6.24 -3.43
N ILE A 232 21.35 -6.61 -3.59
CA ILE A 232 20.18 -5.83 -3.20
C ILE A 232 19.63 -6.42 -1.91
N PHE A 233 19.25 -5.59 -0.97
CA PHE A 233 18.72 -6.08 0.30
C PHE A 233 17.49 -5.32 0.76
N GLN A 234 16.70 -6.00 1.56
CA GLN A 234 15.63 -5.44 2.38
C GLN A 234 15.81 -5.92 3.82
N LEU A 235 15.88 -4.96 4.73
CA LEU A 235 15.91 -5.14 6.17
C LEU A 235 14.55 -4.73 6.73
N GLY A 236 13.93 -5.56 7.53
CA GLY A 236 12.64 -5.24 8.12
C GLY A 236 12.57 -5.56 9.60
N PHE A 237 11.68 -4.83 10.29
CA PHE A 237 11.36 -5.09 11.69
C PHE A 237 9.86 -5.22 11.83
N LYS A 238 9.41 -6.34 12.40
CA LYS A 238 8.00 -6.60 12.70
C LYS A 238 7.54 -5.68 13.82
N CYS A 239 6.57 -4.82 13.52
CA CYS A 239 6.03 -3.85 14.47
C CYS A 239 4.66 -4.29 14.98
N ASP A 240 4.20 -3.68 16.07
CA ASP A 240 2.88 -3.98 16.59
C ASP A 240 1.82 -3.42 15.65
N PRO A 241 0.78 -4.20 15.27
CA PRO A 241 -0.28 -3.73 14.40
C PRO A 241 -1.04 -2.55 15.01
N ALA A 242 -1.62 -1.71 14.17
CA ALA A 242 -2.43 -0.59 14.61
C ALA A 242 -3.92 -1.00 14.72
N VAL A 243 -4.61 -0.41 15.67
CA VAL A 243 -6.06 -0.48 15.79
C VAL A 243 -6.67 0.63 14.91
N ARG A 244 -7.80 0.34 14.26
CA ARG A 244 -8.53 1.33 13.46
C ARG A 244 -8.89 2.58 14.28
N GLY A 245 -8.97 3.71 13.61
CA GLY A 245 -9.24 5.01 14.22
C GLY A 245 -7.97 5.82 14.43
N GLU A 246 -8.00 6.76 15.36
CA GLU A 246 -6.86 7.69 15.61
C GLU A 246 -5.55 6.97 15.92
N GLU A 247 -5.61 5.80 16.55
CA GLU A 247 -4.41 5.02 16.83
C GLU A 247 -3.69 4.59 15.56
N TRP A 248 -4.43 4.26 14.49
CA TRP A 248 -3.84 3.93 13.21
C TRP A 248 -2.94 5.06 12.70
N LEU A 249 -3.50 6.26 12.59
CA LEU A 249 -2.75 7.42 12.10
C LEU A 249 -1.62 7.81 13.06
N ARG A 250 -1.84 7.73 14.38
CA ARG A 250 -0.79 7.97 15.36
C ARG A 250 0.35 6.97 15.22
N ARG A 251 0.05 5.68 14.98
CA ARG A 251 1.03 4.62 14.76
C ARG A 251 1.86 4.88 13.52
N GLU A 252 1.21 5.17 12.41
CA GLU A 252 1.84 5.52 11.15
C GLU A 252 2.79 6.70 11.31
N LEU A 253 2.30 7.81 11.87
CA LEU A 253 3.08 9.04 12.07
C LEU A 253 4.27 8.85 13.04
N THR A 254 4.06 8.09 14.12
CA THR A 254 5.13 7.81 15.10
C THR A 254 6.18 6.88 14.49
N GLY A 255 5.76 5.87 13.73
CA GLY A 255 6.65 4.96 13.02
C GLY A 255 7.49 5.68 11.95
N GLU A 256 6.88 6.61 11.20
CA GLU A 256 7.59 7.45 10.23
C GLU A 256 8.66 8.31 10.90
N LEU A 257 8.33 8.94 12.05
CA LEU A 257 9.31 9.70 12.83
C LEU A 257 10.42 8.80 13.41
N ALA A 258 10.10 7.56 13.79
CA ALA A 258 11.09 6.59 14.25
C ALA A 258 12.05 6.17 13.12
N CYS A 259 11.54 5.97 11.90
CA CYS A 259 12.35 5.73 10.72
C CYS A 259 13.28 6.91 10.44
N GLU A 260 12.77 8.14 10.47
CA GLU A 260 13.58 9.35 10.25
C GLU A 260 14.67 9.52 11.31
N ALA A 261 14.36 9.24 12.58
CA ALA A 261 15.32 9.37 13.67
C ALA A 261 16.46 8.35 13.58
N LEU A 262 16.15 7.13 13.15
CA LEU A 262 17.10 6.03 13.07
C LEU A 262 17.84 5.98 11.72
N LEU A 263 17.12 6.10 10.62
CA LEU A 263 17.56 5.79 9.25
C LEU A 263 17.64 7.02 8.34
N GLY A 264 17.02 8.13 8.73
CA GLY A 264 16.89 9.32 7.92
C GLY A 264 18.24 9.93 7.53
N SER A 265 18.30 10.64 6.41
CA SER A 265 19.53 11.24 5.88
C SER A 265 20.19 12.24 6.83
N SER A 266 19.47 12.71 7.84
CA SER A 266 19.97 13.58 8.92
C SER A 266 20.46 12.80 10.14
N SER A 267 20.32 11.46 10.17
CA SER A 267 20.74 10.63 11.30
C SER A 267 22.26 10.37 11.27
N PRO A 268 22.89 10.21 12.45
CA PRO A 268 24.30 9.82 12.54
C PRO A 268 24.60 8.48 11.88
N LEU A 269 23.64 7.53 11.96
CA LEU A 269 23.76 6.21 11.33
C LEU A 269 23.86 6.31 9.82
N TYR A 270 22.97 7.07 9.17
CA TYR A 270 23.00 7.28 7.72
C TYR A 270 24.35 7.84 7.28
N ALA A 271 24.82 8.91 7.94
CA ALA A 271 26.10 9.55 7.62
C ALA A 271 27.28 8.57 7.73
N LYS A 272 27.27 7.70 8.74
CA LYS A 272 28.27 6.65 8.94
C LYS A 272 28.23 5.62 7.82
N LEU A 273 27.07 5.02 7.57
CA LEU A 273 26.92 3.96 6.56
C LEU A 273 27.23 4.46 5.15
N TYR A 274 26.81 5.68 4.83
CA TYR A 274 27.11 6.33 3.54
C TYR A 274 28.62 6.62 3.42
N GLY A 275 29.24 7.17 4.46
CA GLY A 275 30.68 7.46 4.50
C GLY A 275 31.55 6.20 4.39
N GLU A 276 31.10 5.07 4.93
CA GLU A 276 31.76 3.76 4.81
C GLU A 276 31.47 3.06 3.46
N GLY A 277 30.60 3.63 2.62
CA GLY A 277 30.17 3.03 1.34
C GLY A 277 29.41 1.71 1.51
N LEU A 278 28.70 1.55 2.65
CA LEU A 278 27.82 0.42 2.91
C LEU A 278 26.41 0.64 2.34
N ILE A 279 26.01 1.89 2.16
CA ILE A 279 24.80 2.30 1.46
C ILE A 279 25.13 3.39 0.43
N ASN A 280 24.23 3.60 -0.50
CA ASN A 280 24.31 4.66 -1.50
C ASN A 280 23.08 5.59 -1.43
N LYS A 281 22.92 6.49 -2.41
CA LYS A 281 21.81 7.44 -2.48
C LYS A 281 20.43 6.79 -2.70
N ASN A 282 20.41 5.53 -3.12
CA ASN A 282 19.18 4.76 -3.37
C ASN A 282 18.73 4.03 -2.09
N PHE A 283 19.46 4.15 -0.97
CA PHE A 283 19.01 3.61 0.31
C PHE A 283 17.69 4.26 0.71
N GLY A 284 16.63 3.45 0.78
CA GLY A 284 15.30 3.84 1.19
C GLY A 284 14.90 3.26 2.53
N TYR A 285 13.93 3.86 3.17
CA TYR A 285 13.32 3.38 4.40
C TYR A 285 11.87 3.86 4.50
N GLY A 286 11.07 3.17 5.27
CA GLY A 286 9.67 3.52 5.47
C GLY A 286 9.03 2.77 6.64
N PHE A 287 7.85 3.24 7.00
CA PHE A 287 6.97 2.58 7.96
C PHE A 287 5.64 2.29 7.30
N GLU A 288 5.24 1.03 7.33
CA GLU A 288 4.05 0.54 6.66
C GLU A 288 3.05 0.01 7.70
N VAL A 289 1.78 0.33 7.53
CA VAL A 289 0.69 -0.16 8.35
C VAL A 289 -0.39 -0.78 7.47
N TYR A 290 -0.71 -2.02 7.76
CA TYR A 290 -1.77 -2.76 7.08
C TYR A 290 -2.73 -3.37 8.11
N PRO A 291 -3.95 -3.78 7.72
CA PRO A 291 -4.82 -4.54 8.59
C PRO A 291 -4.13 -5.77 9.16
N GLY A 292 -3.96 -5.80 10.48
CA GLY A 292 -3.34 -6.91 11.19
C GLY A 292 -1.81 -6.93 11.24
N CYS A 293 -1.11 -6.01 10.56
CA CYS A 293 0.34 -5.95 10.64
C CYS A 293 0.90 -4.53 10.48
N ALA A 294 2.13 -4.33 10.95
CA ALA A 294 2.91 -3.13 10.71
C ALA A 294 4.39 -3.49 10.66
N LEU A 295 5.16 -2.75 9.88
CA LEU A 295 6.57 -3.03 9.70
C LEU A 295 7.38 -1.74 9.42
N MET A 296 8.60 -1.71 9.94
CA MET A 296 9.63 -0.76 9.52
C MET A 296 10.48 -1.47 8.48
N VAL A 297 10.75 -0.83 7.37
CA VAL A 297 11.60 -1.38 6.29
C VAL A 297 12.73 -0.43 5.96
N ALA A 298 13.86 -0.98 5.52
CA ALA A 298 14.96 -0.25 4.92
C ALA A 298 15.66 -1.13 3.89
N GLY A 299 16.10 -0.56 2.79
CA GLY A 299 16.72 -1.37 1.75
C GLY A 299 17.44 -0.56 0.69
N GLY A 300 18.01 -1.27 -0.26
CA GLY A 300 18.77 -0.75 -1.37
C GLY A 300 19.93 -1.67 -1.73
N GLU A 301 20.97 -1.11 -2.33
CA GLU A 301 22.19 -1.85 -2.66
C GLU A 301 23.21 -1.74 -1.53
N SER A 302 23.89 -2.84 -1.22
CA SER A 302 25.01 -2.87 -0.28
C SER A 302 25.97 -4.00 -0.61
N ARG A 303 27.26 -3.71 -0.53
CA ARG A 303 28.31 -4.74 -0.60
C ARG A 303 28.30 -5.70 0.60
N ASP A 304 27.71 -5.28 1.74
CA ASP A 304 27.63 -6.05 2.97
C ASP A 304 26.33 -5.75 3.74
N PRO A 305 25.18 -6.32 3.30
CA PRO A 305 23.89 -6.11 3.95
C PRO A 305 23.85 -6.48 5.44
N ARG A 306 24.63 -7.51 5.85
CA ARG A 306 24.71 -7.94 7.24
C ARG A 306 25.34 -6.86 8.13
N LYS A 307 26.37 -6.16 7.65
CA LYS A 307 26.96 -5.02 8.38
C LYS A 307 25.97 -3.86 8.50
N VAL A 308 25.13 -3.61 7.48
CA VAL A 308 24.08 -2.60 7.56
C VAL A 308 23.10 -2.97 8.65
N ARG A 309 22.56 -4.21 8.66
CA ARG A 309 21.68 -4.71 9.72
C ARG A 309 22.28 -4.55 11.11
N ASP A 310 23.53 -5.01 11.29
CA ASP A 310 24.20 -4.98 12.58
C ASP A 310 24.43 -3.54 13.08
N ALA A 311 24.71 -2.60 12.16
CA ALA A 311 24.84 -1.19 12.48
C ALA A 311 23.48 -0.56 12.86
N VAL A 312 22.39 -0.92 12.18
CA VAL A 312 21.03 -0.46 12.52
C VAL A 312 20.65 -0.95 13.92
N LEU A 313 20.86 -2.23 14.23
CA LEU A 313 20.57 -2.80 15.55
C LEU A 313 21.42 -2.15 16.64
N ALA A 314 22.71 -1.91 16.39
CA ALA A 314 23.61 -1.25 17.35
C ALA A 314 23.16 0.20 17.62
N GLU A 315 22.77 0.94 16.59
CA GLU A 315 22.28 2.31 16.73
C GLU A 315 20.94 2.36 17.49
N ALA A 316 20.01 1.43 17.19
CA ALA A 316 18.75 1.33 17.92
C ALA A 316 18.99 1.06 19.41
N GLN A 317 19.93 0.17 19.76
CA GLN A 317 20.33 -0.07 21.15
C GLN A 317 20.96 1.16 21.81
N ARG A 318 21.76 1.94 21.06
CA ARG A 318 22.32 3.22 21.54
C ARG A 318 21.19 4.22 21.84
N LEU A 319 20.27 4.42 20.87
CA LEU A 319 19.13 5.32 21.02
C LEU A 319 18.21 4.89 22.18
N ALA A 320 18.03 3.59 22.40
CA ALA A 320 17.26 3.07 23.54
C ALA A 320 17.88 3.41 24.92
N ARG A 321 19.21 3.57 24.99
CA ARG A 321 19.92 3.94 26.23
C ARG A 321 20.11 5.43 26.41
N GLU A 322 20.44 6.14 25.35
CA GLU A 322 20.90 7.54 25.37
C GLU A 322 19.80 8.54 24.95
N GLY A 323 18.73 8.01 24.33
CA GLY A 323 17.70 8.81 23.71
C GLY A 323 18.08 9.35 22.33
N VAL A 324 17.12 9.93 21.65
CA VAL A 324 17.29 10.69 20.40
C VAL A 324 17.76 12.09 20.75
N ASP A 325 18.71 12.65 20.03
CA ASP A 325 19.11 14.05 20.22
C ASP A 325 17.91 15.00 20.02
N ALA A 326 17.66 15.88 20.99
CA ALA A 326 16.48 16.76 20.98
C ALA A 326 16.46 17.74 19.79
N ALA A 327 17.62 18.19 19.32
CA ALA A 327 17.73 19.08 18.16
C ALA A 327 17.47 18.29 16.86
N LEU A 328 17.93 17.03 16.80
CA LEU A 328 17.59 16.13 15.71
C LEU A 328 16.08 15.87 15.67
N PHE A 329 15.47 15.48 16.80
CA PHE A 329 14.02 15.24 16.88
C PHE A 329 13.20 16.45 16.44
N ALA A 330 13.53 17.65 16.92
CA ALA A 330 12.83 18.87 16.52
C ALA A 330 12.98 19.17 15.02
N ARG A 331 14.12 18.83 14.41
CA ARG A 331 14.38 19.02 12.99
C ARG A 331 13.61 18.04 12.13
N ILE A 332 13.65 16.74 12.45
CA ILE A 332 12.92 15.70 11.70
C ILE A 332 11.40 15.89 11.80
N LYS A 333 10.89 16.26 13.00
CA LYS A 333 9.47 16.54 13.20
C LYS A 333 8.97 17.64 12.25
N LYS A 334 9.74 18.73 12.11
CA LYS A 334 9.43 19.81 11.15
C LYS A 334 9.53 19.32 9.69
N GLY A 335 10.54 18.51 9.39
CA GLY A 335 10.75 17.97 8.04
C GLY A 335 9.60 17.08 7.57
N VAL A 336 9.21 16.10 8.40
CA VAL A 336 8.09 15.18 8.13
C VAL A 336 6.77 15.94 8.00
N TYR A 337 6.47 16.86 8.94
CA TYR A 337 5.28 17.69 8.84
C TYR A 337 5.23 18.48 7.53
N GLY A 338 6.33 19.14 7.17
CA GLY A 338 6.45 19.91 5.94
C GLY A 338 6.30 19.03 4.67
N ALA A 339 6.81 17.80 4.70
CA ALA A 339 6.66 16.84 3.60
C ALA A 339 5.20 16.41 3.43
N LYS A 340 4.49 16.11 4.53
CA LYS A 340 3.05 15.75 4.49
C LYS A 340 2.20 16.90 3.97
N VAL A 341 2.40 18.12 4.47
CA VAL A 341 1.67 19.31 3.97
C VAL A 341 1.95 19.56 2.49
N ARG A 342 3.21 19.44 2.06
CA ARG A 342 3.57 19.56 0.63
C ARG A 342 2.94 18.46 -0.23
N GLY A 343 2.82 17.24 0.29
CA GLY A 343 2.15 16.12 -0.38
C GLY A 343 0.69 16.41 -0.75
N LEU A 344 0.01 17.26 0.04
CA LEU A 344 -1.36 17.69 -0.27
C LEU A 344 -1.48 18.54 -1.55
N ASN A 345 -0.38 19.05 -2.10
CA ASN A 345 -0.42 19.75 -3.39
C ASN A 345 -0.70 18.77 -4.57
N SER A 346 -0.37 17.50 -4.44
CA SER A 346 -0.75 16.47 -5.41
C SER A 346 -2.22 16.10 -5.25
N PHE A 347 -2.99 16.16 -6.33
CA PHE A 347 -4.41 15.75 -6.34
C PHE A 347 -4.54 14.25 -6.05
N GLU A 348 -3.73 13.46 -6.73
CA GLU A 348 -3.64 12.02 -6.55
C GLU A 348 -3.32 11.65 -5.10
N ASN A 349 -2.21 12.17 -4.55
CA ASN A 349 -1.81 11.87 -3.18
C ASN A 349 -2.89 12.29 -2.17
N ALA A 350 -3.50 13.47 -2.33
CA ALA A 350 -4.57 13.92 -1.45
C ALA A 350 -5.79 12.97 -1.49
N CYS A 351 -6.20 12.53 -2.69
CA CYS A 351 -7.31 11.61 -2.87
C CYS A 351 -7.01 10.21 -2.30
N ILE A 352 -5.81 9.68 -2.55
CA ILE A 352 -5.39 8.37 -2.01
C ILE A 352 -5.32 8.43 -0.48
N GLN A 353 -4.72 9.47 0.10
CA GLN A 353 -4.65 9.64 1.55
C GLN A 353 -6.03 9.73 2.21
N LEU A 354 -6.97 10.47 1.61
CA LEU A 354 -8.35 10.53 2.07
C LEU A 354 -9.01 9.14 2.06
N ALA A 355 -8.82 8.37 1.01
CA ALA A 355 -9.38 7.02 0.89
C ALA A 355 -8.78 6.04 1.91
N GLN A 356 -7.46 6.00 2.03
CA GLN A 356 -6.77 5.12 2.97
C GLN A 356 -7.18 5.42 4.42
N ASN A 357 -7.21 6.69 4.81
CA ASN A 357 -7.61 7.10 6.15
C ASN A 357 -9.10 6.85 6.40
N HIS A 358 -9.97 7.02 5.39
CA HIS A 358 -11.37 6.62 5.49
C HIS A 358 -11.50 5.13 5.84
N PHE A 359 -10.78 4.24 5.16
CA PHE A 359 -10.80 2.80 5.43
C PHE A 359 -10.17 2.46 6.79
N ALA A 360 -9.19 3.22 7.23
CA ALA A 360 -8.62 3.12 8.57
C ALA A 360 -9.56 3.66 9.67
N GLY A 361 -10.66 4.34 9.30
CA GLY A 361 -11.61 4.94 10.24
C GLY A 361 -11.11 6.24 10.86
N VAL A 362 -10.29 6.99 10.14
CA VAL A 362 -9.67 8.25 10.58
C VAL A 362 -10.12 9.41 9.69
N GLU A 363 -10.37 10.54 10.30
CA GLU A 363 -10.48 11.81 9.60
C GLU A 363 -9.07 12.36 9.33
N TYR A 364 -8.63 12.28 8.07
CA TYR A 364 -7.24 12.59 7.67
C TYR A 364 -6.80 14.01 8.10
N PHE A 365 -7.67 15.00 8.00
CA PHE A 365 -7.32 16.39 8.36
C PHE A 365 -7.09 16.63 9.86
N ARG A 366 -7.26 15.62 10.70
CA ARG A 366 -6.81 15.63 12.09
C ARG A 366 -5.33 15.30 12.26
N PHE A 367 -4.63 14.96 11.15
CA PHE A 367 -3.20 14.63 11.25
C PHE A 367 -2.34 15.71 11.93
N PRO A 368 -2.58 17.04 11.76
CA PRO A 368 -1.76 18.05 12.43
C PRO A 368 -1.82 17.95 13.94
N GLU A 369 -3.02 17.76 14.51
CA GLU A 369 -3.24 17.63 15.95
C GLU A 369 -2.58 16.37 16.50
N ILE A 370 -2.82 15.22 15.83
CA ILE A 370 -2.25 13.93 16.22
C ILE A 370 -0.73 13.97 16.12
N PHE A 371 -0.20 14.57 15.05
CA PHE A 371 1.23 14.71 14.82
C PHE A 371 1.90 15.61 15.88
N ASP A 372 1.28 16.74 16.21
CA ASP A 372 1.81 17.66 17.21
C ASP A 372 1.92 17.01 18.59
N ALA A 373 0.96 16.14 18.92
CA ALA A 373 0.93 15.40 20.17
C ALA A 373 1.98 14.28 20.28
N ILE A 374 2.68 13.90 19.20
CA ILE A 374 3.73 12.88 19.26
C ILE A 374 4.98 13.47 19.89
N SER A 375 5.39 12.88 21.01
CA SER A 375 6.58 13.27 21.77
C SER A 375 7.85 12.51 21.31
N GLN A 376 9.00 13.01 21.70
CA GLN A 376 10.28 12.30 21.51
C GLN A 376 10.26 10.94 22.19
N ALA A 377 9.69 10.85 23.39
CA ALA A 377 9.56 9.60 24.14
C ALA A 377 8.72 8.53 23.39
N ASP A 378 7.67 8.93 22.65
CA ASP A 378 6.89 8.00 21.82
C ASP A 378 7.76 7.38 20.71
N VAL A 379 8.61 8.18 20.07
CA VAL A 379 9.54 7.74 19.02
C VAL A 379 10.62 6.80 19.58
N GLU A 380 11.20 7.16 20.73
CA GLU A 380 12.18 6.35 21.43
C GLU A 380 11.59 5.00 21.87
N ASP A 381 10.34 4.98 22.35
CA ASP A 381 9.65 3.76 22.72
C ASP A 381 9.43 2.84 21.49
N CYS A 382 9.05 3.39 20.36
CA CYS A 382 8.94 2.65 19.10
C CYS A 382 10.26 2.00 18.69
N ILE A 383 11.35 2.75 18.66
CA ILE A 383 12.69 2.24 18.32
C ILE A 383 13.09 1.11 19.29
N ARG A 384 12.92 1.33 20.60
CA ARG A 384 13.26 0.36 21.64
C ARG A 384 12.48 -0.94 21.53
N ARG A 385 11.17 -0.86 21.20
CA ARG A 385 10.28 -2.02 21.17
C ARG A 385 10.37 -2.80 19.87
N TRP A 386 10.57 -2.11 18.75
CA TRP A 386 10.45 -2.75 17.45
C TRP A 386 11.78 -3.10 16.82
N VAL A 387 12.83 -2.27 17.02
CA VAL A 387 14.12 -2.48 16.37
C VAL A 387 15.00 -3.37 17.24
N THR A 388 14.65 -4.65 17.29
CA THR A 388 15.35 -5.69 18.08
C THR A 388 15.74 -6.88 17.21
N PRO A 389 16.77 -7.65 17.61
CA PRO A 389 17.19 -8.84 16.85
C PRO A 389 16.06 -9.86 16.64
N GLU A 390 15.17 -10.01 17.63
CA GLU A 390 14.07 -10.97 17.59
C GLU A 390 12.97 -10.61 16.60
N ARG A 391 12.83 -9.31 16.28
CA ARG A 391 11.83 -8.78 15.35
C ARG A 391 12.40 -8.50 13.96
N CYS A 392 13.70 -8.77 13.76
CA CYS A 392 14.45 -8.42 12.58
C CYS A 392 14.41 -9.53 11.53
N GLY A 393 14.10 -9.17 10.29
CA GLY A 393 14.28 -9.99 9.09
C GLY A 393 15.23 -9.30 8.10
N LEU A 394 16.07 -10.06 7.43
CA LEU A 394 16.94 -9.62 6.35
C LEU A 394 16.76 -10.48 5.12
N ALA A 395 16.36 -9.88 4.02
CA ALA A 395 16.34 -10.54 2.71
C ALA A 395 17.43 -9.97 1.82
N VAL A 396 18.12 -10.81 1.07
CA VAL A 396 19.23 -10.41 0.19
C VAL A 396 19.10 -11.12 -1.15
N VAL A 397 19.15 -10.36 -2.23
CA VAL A 397 19.38 -10.88 -3.58
C VAL A 397 20.85 -10.71 -3.89
N ARG A 398 21.54 -11.80 -4.23
CA ARG A 398 22.95 -11.79 -4.60
C ARG A 398 23.14 -12.02 -6.11
N PRO A 399 24.22 -11.47 -6.66
CA PRO A 399 24.66 -11.85 -8.01
C PRO A 399 24.84 -13.37 -8.10
N GLY A 400 24.37 -13.96 -9.22
CA GLY A 400 24.76 -15.32 -9.58
C GLY A 400 26.28 -15.43 -9.77
N GLU A 401 26.84 -16.63 -9.57
CA GLU A 401 28.23 -16.87 -9.94
C GLU A 401 28.37 -16.61 -11.46
N ALA A 402 29.31 -15.70 -11.82
CA ALA A 402 29.64 -15.50 -13.21
C ALA A 402 30.16 -16.83 -13.78
N GLY A 403 29.35 -17.49 -14.64
CA GLY A 403 29.69 -18.69 -15.32
C GLY A 403 30.85 -18.51 -16.32
#